data_7d902ffce563c32d5b570bd0826045f1
#
_entry.id   7d902ffce563c32d5b570bd0826045f1
#
_cell.length_a   1.000
_cell.length_b   1.000
_cell.length_c   1.000
_cell.angle_alpha   90.00
_cell.angle_beta   90.00
_cell.angle_gamma   90.00
#
_symmetry.space_group_name_H-M   'P 1'
#
loop_
_entity.id
_entity.type
_entity.pdbx_description
1 polymer ?
#
loop_
_entity_poly.entity_id
_entity_poly.type
_entity_poly.pdbx_seq_one_letter_code
_entity_poly.pdbx_strand_id
1 'polypeptide(L)'
;FISGEPVDVLLAPNLGELGSGDFERGAEFIRIGEASAEAQLKELRAFALPPAEYAAWRAARVRPPTDAPRLAALRFEGAVLSEPHRWLDILGSRAGQPFNAEEAVRDTRKLAASGDYSRVDFRLEPSLAGDELVFDLEEKPWGPNYLRIGLDLSTDDSGAGGFQLRLSHNRHWLNRLGAEWRNQATIGRNPRLFSEFYQPLSESFGSSHDGFAAVWGELQRREQRLFDPAGSETAQLTRKALTWGLDFGRPWGRLGELRLGLWQETARWSKRISEIELPEARLGQLQRLRGVRLRVDFDQLDAASFPRDGWRLNLTGISGRQTGLADRAERLEASATHVKSWGLATLNLQARAARTRAQADVPGGPYTLGGFQQLSGLRTDQLSGNALLLLRASAYWRLSQHPVLTRGWFAGASLEAGNVWLEPGRIGLHGLRSAGSVFLGADTGIGPLYLALGAESGGGRAVYLFLGRP
;
A
#
# COMPACT_ATOMS: atom_id res chain seq x y z
N PHE A 1 5.46 38.18 15.79
CA PHE A 1 5.31 39.16 16.89
C PHE A 1 6.71 39.40 17.45
N ILE A 2 7.32 40.53 17.12
CA ILE A 2 8.57 40.96 17.71
C ILE A 2 8.15 41.60 19.04
N SER A 3 8.47 40.97 20.18
CA SER A 3 8.34 41.59 21.50
C SER A 3 9.21 42.84 21.50
N GLY A 4 8.74 43.98 22.04
CA GLY A 4 9.26 45.31 21.93
C GLY A 4 10.69 45.58 22.42
N GLU A 5 11.63 44.65 22.21
CA GLU A 5 13.05 44.88 22.38
C GLU A 5 13.63 45.57 21.15
N PRO A 6 14.55 46.52 21.30
CA PRO A 6 15.17 47.20 20.18
C PRO A 6 15.95 46.23 19.32
N VAL A 7 15.61 46.13 18.04
CA VAL A 7 16.37 45.40 17.02
C VAL A 7 17.27 46.36 16.24
N ASP A 8 18.50 45.96 15.97
CA ASP A 8 19.45 46.77 15.25
C ASP A 8 19.08 46.92 13.76
N VAL A 9 18.68 45.82 13.11
CA VAL A 9 18.20 45.79 11.73
C VAL A 9 17.07 44.76 11.61
N LEU A 10 15.93 45.16 11.06
CA LEU A 10 14.81 44.28 10.76
C LEU A 10 14.75 43.97 9.27
N LEU A 11 14.94 42.71 8.92
CA LEU A 11 14.69 42.21 7.57
C LEU A 11 13.29 41.65 7.49
N ALA A 12 12.42 42.24 6.68
CA ALA A 12 11.05 41.81 6.46
C ALA A 12 10.84 41.46 4.97
N PRO A 13 11.23 40.26 4.52
CA PRO A 13 11.06 39.86 3.14
C PRO A 13 9.59 39.78 2.77
N ASN A 14 9.22 40.36 1.63
CA ASN A 14 7.86 40.25 1.11
C ASN A 14 7.70 38.88 0.43
N LEU A 15 7.01 37.97 1.09
CA LEU A 15 6.82 36.60 0.61
C LEU A 15 5.74 36.49 -0.47
N GLY A 16 4.96 37.55 -0.75
CA GLY A 16 3.88 37.52 -1.74
C GLY A 16 2.81 36.48 -1.38
N GLU A 17 2.58 35.54 -2.29
CA GLU A 17 1.62 34.46 -2.11
C GLU A 17 2.20 33.24 -1.38
N LEU A 18 3.48 33.25 -1.00
CA LEU A 18 4.12 32.14 -0.30
C LEU A 18 3.65 32.07 1.16
N GLY A 19 3.15 30.89 1.54
CA GLY A 19 2.67 30.60 2.89
C GLY A 19 3.52 29.57 3.63
N SER A 20 3.25 29.40 4.90
CA SER A 20 3.96 28.45 5.78
C SER A 20 3.79 26.97 5.37
N GLY A 21 2.90 26.66 4.43
CA GLY A 21 2.70 25.32 3.88
C GLY A 21 3.51 25.00 2.62
N ASP A 22 4.19 25.97 2.03
CA ASP A 22 4.89 25.83 0.74
C ASP A 22 6.32 25.28 0.89
N PHE A 23 6.49 24.19 1.62
CA PHE A 23 7.82 23.59 1.92
C PHE A 23 8.59 23.18 0.65
N GLU A 24 7.91 22.81 -0.43
CA GLU A 24 8.55 22.45 -1.70
C GLU A 24 9.18 23.65 -2.43
N ARG A 25 8.80 24.86 -2.06
CA ARG A 25 9.29 26.12 -2.62
C ARG A 25 10.44 26.75 -1.81
N GLY A 26 11.17 25.94 -1.02
CA GLY A 26 12.25 26.41 -0.14
C GLY A 26 13.32 27.26 -0.85
N ALA A 27 13.69 26.91 -2.09
CA ALA A 27 14.63 27.70 -2.89
C ALA A 27 14.13 29.11 -3.21
N GLU A 28 12.81 29.29 -3.33
CA GLU A 28 12.21 30.62 -3.58
C GLU A 28 12.22 31.48 -2.31
N PHE A 29 11.94 30.88 -1.14
CA PHE A 29 12.11 31.57 0.15
C PHE A 29 13.54 32.07 0.36
N ILE A 30 14.54 31.22 0.06
CA ILE A 30 15.96 31.61 0.16
C ILE A 30 16.25 32.80 -0.74
N ARG A 31 15.86 32.74 -2.01
CA ARG A 31 16.09 33.84 -2.98
C ARG A 31 15.44 35.18 -2.55
N ILE A 32 14.21 35.11 -2.02
CA ILE A 32 13.50 36.30 -1.52
C ILE A 32 14.21 36.86 -0.29
N GLY A 33 14.67 36.00 0.61
CA GLY A 33 15.45 36.38 1.79
C GLY A 33 16.77 37.04 1.41
N GLU A 34 17.52 36.48 0.47
CA GLU A 34 18.76 37.03 -0.07
C GLU A 34 18.54 38.44 -0.68
N ALA A 35 17.55 38.59 -1.55
CA ALA A 35 17.20 39.85 -2.16
C ALA A 35 16.80 40.91 -1.11
N SER A 36 16.08 40.52 -0.06
CA SER A 36 15.74 41.42 1.05
C SER A 36 16.97 41.87 1.85
N ALA A 37 17.92 40.97 2.08
CA ALA A 37 19.16 41.27 2.76
C ALA A 37 20.07 42.19 1.89
N GLU A 38 20.16 41.92 0.58
CA GLU A 38 20.90 42.74 -0.36
C GLU A 38 20.35 44.17 -0.44
N ALA A 39 19.03 44.34 -0.43
CA ALA A 39 18.40 45.67 -0.43
C ALA A 39 18.77 46.51 0.80
N GLN A 40 19.09 45.88 1.94
CA GLN A 40 19.49 46.54 3.18
C GLN A 40 20.99 46.41 3.48
N LEU A 41 21.79 46.07 2.47
CA LEU A 41 23.22 45.82 2.62
C LEU A 41 23.98 47.03 3.22
N LYS A 42 23.52 48.24 2.97
CA LYS A 42 24.15 49.48 3.52
C LYS A 42 24.04 49.50 5.05
N GLU A 43 22.91 49.11 5.61
CA GLU A 43 22.67 49.05 7.06
C GLU A 43 23.42 47.90 7.68
N LEU A 44 23.38 46.72 7.04
CA LEU A 44 24.07 45.51 7.48
C LEU A 44 25.60 45.69 7.51
N ARG A 45 26.17 46.50 6.60
CA ARG A 45 27.62 46.78 6.56
C ARG A 45 28.14 47.48 7.83
N ALA A 46 27.29 48.20 8.56
CA ALA A 46 27.66 48.80 9.82
C ALA A 46 28.06 47.77 10.90
N PHE A 47 27.54 46.54 10.78
CA PHE A 47 27.82 45.41 11.67
C PHE A 47 28.89 44.46 11.10
N ALA A 48 29.41 44.72 9.91
CA ALA A 48 30.40 43.84 9.28
C ALA A 48 31.79 44.06 9.90
N LEU A 49 32.43 42.96 10.24
CA LEU A 49 33.84 42.97 10.64
C LEU A 49 34.72 43.27 9.43
N PRO A 50 35.89 43.96 9.62
CA PRO A 50 36.91 44.04 8.59
C PRO A 50 37.27 42.64 8.07
N PRO A 51 37.60 42.46 6.78
CA PRO A 51 37.83 41.15 6.19
C PRO A 51 38.84 40.28 6.93
N ALA A 52 39.91 40.85 7.46
CA ALA A 52 40.92 40.12 8.23
C ALA A 52 40.40 39.66 9.60
N GLU A 53 39.61 40.48 10.28
CA GLU A 53 39.00 40.14 11.57
C GLU A 53 37.90 39.12 11.36
N TYR A 54 37.10 39.22 10.30
CA TYR A 54 36.12 38.23 9.94
C TYR A 54 36.75 36.86 9.62
N ALA A 55 37.86 36.84 8.88
CA ALA A 55 38.61 35.63 8.59
C ALA A 55 39.15 34.98 9.88
N ALA A 56 39.70 35.77 10.80
CA ALA A 56 40.18 35.28 12.10
C ALA A 56 39.02 34.74 12.97
N TRP A 57 37.92 35.47 13.03
CA TRP A 57 36.70 35.04 13.73
C TRP A 57 36.11 33.76 13.16
N ARG A 58 36.06 33.63 11.84
CA ARG A 58 35.60 32.41 11.15
C ARG A 58 36.55 31.26 11.40
N ALA A 59 37.87 31.46 11.31
CA ALA A 59 38.86 30.44 11.59
C ALA A 59 38.81 29.93 13.05
N ALA A 60 38.57 30.83 14.02
CA ALA A 60 38.41 30.47 15.41
C ALA A 60 37.15 29.63 15.70
N ARG A 61 36.13 29.69 14.83
CA ARG A 61 34.89 28.92 14.92
C ARG A 61 34.92 27.62 14.14
N VAL A 62 35.83 27.47 13.18
CA VAL A 62 36.07 26.18 12.54
C VAL A 62 36.82 25.32 13.56
N ARG A 63 36.10 24.48 14.28
CA ARG A 63 36.77 23.46 15.08
C ARG A 63 37.54 22.56 14.10
N PRO A 64 38.85 22.30 14.37
CA PRO A 64 39.57 21.31 13.58
C PRO A 64 38.75 20.01 13.61
N PRO A 65 38.76 19.23 12.52
CA PRO A 65 38.12 17.90 12.55
C PRO A 65 38.75 17.11 13.71
N THR A 66 38.03 17.02 14.81
CA THR A 66 38.35 16.11 15.87
C THR A 66 38.05 14.73 15.32
N ASP A 67 38.95 13.76 15.51
CA ASP A 67 38.63 12.38 15.16
C ASP A 67 37.25 12.04 15.74
N ALA A 68 36.38 11.53 14.87
CA ALA A 68 35.03 11.20 15.29
C ALA A 68 35.07 10.29 16.51
N PRO A 69 34.35 10.62 17.59
CA PRO A 69 34.41 9.81 18.80
C PRO A 69 33.94 8.40 18.48
N ARG A 70 34.62 7.41 19.12
CA ARG A 70 34.15 6.03 19.01
C ARG A 70 32.93 5.82 19.88
N LEU A 71 31.91 5.21 19.32
CA LEU A 71 30.69 4.90 20.04
C LEU A 71 30.90 3.78 21.03
N ALA A 72 30.69 4.03 22.31
CA ALA A 72 30.71 3.01 23.35
C ALA A 72 29.51 2.08 23.28
N ALA A 73 28.32 2.67 23.02
CA ALA A 73 27.05 1.96 22.94
C ALA A 73 26.03 2.71 22.07
N LEU A 74 24.97 1.99 21.66
CA LEU A 74 23.74 2.57 21.19
C LEU A 74 22.68 2.39 22.27
N ARG A 75 21.95 3.47 22.59
CA ARG A 75 20.89 3.48 23.59
C ARG A 75 19.61 4.05 23.02
N PHE A 76 18.48 3.55 23.48
CA PHE A 76 17.17 4.00 23.09
C PHE A 76 16.42 4.53 24.30
N GLU A 77 15.81 5.69 24.16
CA GLU A 77 15.01 6.33 25.21
C GLU A 77 13.61 6.65 24.69
N GLY A 78 12.62 6.72 25.59
CA GLY A 78 11.25 7.10 25.26
C GLY A 78 10.33 5.98 24.73
N ALA A 79 10.89 4.79 24.42
CA ALA A 79 10.08 3.63 24.07
C ALA A 79 9.50 2.97 25.32
N VAL A 80 8.18 2.83 25.38
CA VAL A 80 7.44 2.21 26.49
C VAL A 80 6.72 0.94 26.03
N LEU A 81 6.13 0.96 24.87
CA LEU A 81 5.35 -0.14 24.29
C LEU A 81 6.16 -0.95 23.27
N SER A 82 7.00 -0.27 22.51
CA SER A 82 7.83 -0.86 21.48
C SER A 82 9.17 -1.36 22.04
N GLU A 83 9.81 -2.29 21.34
CA GLU A 83 11.14 -2.84 21.68
C GLU A 83 12.15 -2.41 20.60
N PRO A 84 12.77 -1.23 20.71
CA PRO A 84 13.65 -0.70 19.68
C PRO A 84 14.94 -1.48 19.47
N HIS A 85 15.39 -2.29 20.45
CA HIS A 85 16.59 -3.14 20.33
C HIS A 85 16.49 -4.12 19.15
N ARG A 86 15.27 -4.48 18.74
CA ARG A 86 15.06 -5.35 17.55
C ARG A 86 15.58 -4.74 16.26
N TRP A 87 15.80 -3.42 16.21
CA TRP A 87 16.28 -2.72 15.05
C TRP A 87 17.80 -2.66 14.93
N LEU A 88 18.54 -3.07 15.99
CA LEU A 88 19.99 -2.97 16.05
C LEU A 88 20.69 -3.59 14.84
N ASP A 89 20.21 -4.72 14.34
CA ASP A 89 20.86 -5.43 13.23
C ASP A 89 20.78 -4.67 11.88
N ILE A 90 19.77 -3.85 11.70
CA ILE A 90 19.58 -3.08 10.46
C ILE A 90 20.07 -1.63 10.53
N LEU A 91 20.36 -1.12 11.72
CA LEU A 91 21.00 0.19 11.87
C LEU A 91 22.43 0.13 11.28
N GLY A 92 22.91 1.23 10.74
CA GLY A 92 24.26 1.35 10.24
C GLY A 92 25.27 1.68 11.35
N SER A 93 24.83 2.46 12.33
CA SER A 93 25.64 2.80 13.51
C SER A 93 25.90 1.56 14.36
N ARG A 94 27.13 1.40 14.88
CA ARG A 94 27.55 0.26 15.70
C ARG A 94 28.41 0.71 16.86
N ALA A 95 28.28 0.06 18.00
CA ALA A 95 29.24 0.19 19.10
C ALA A 95 30.65 -0.19 18.61
N GLY A 96 31.68 0.53 19.10
CA GLY A 96 33.07 0.35 18.72
C GLY A 96 33.49 1.05 17.41
N GLN A 97 32.55 1.59 16.62
CA GLN A 97 32.86 2.32 15.39
C GLN A 97 32.92 3.84 15.64
N PRO A 98 33.63 4.60 14.78
CA PRO A 98 33.55 6.05 14.79
C PRO A 98 32.15 6.55 14.52
N PHE A 99 31.72 7.58 15.23
CA PHE A 99 30.43 8.24 14.99
C PHE A 99 30.38 8.84 13.59
N ASN A 100 29.28 8.59 12.89
CA ASN A 100 28.99 9.21 11.60
C ASN A 100 27.57 9.81 11.64
N ALA A 101 27.50 11.14 11.56
CA ALA A 101 26.22 11.85 11.63
C ALA A 101 25.26 11.51 10.47
N GLU A 102 25.77 11.30 9.26
CA GLU A 102 24.93 10.90 8.12
C GLU A 102 24.34 9.50 8.32
N GLU A 103 25.12 8.56 8.90
CA GLU A 103 24.61 7.24 9.23
C GLU A 103 23.54 7.31 10.34
N ALA A 104 23.76 8.10 11.39
CA ALA A 104 22.78 8.33 12.44
C ALA A 104 21.47 8.92 11.88
N VAL A 105 21.56 9.89 10.93
CA VAL A 105 20.38 10.40 10.21
C VAL A 105 19.69 9.31 9.37
N ARG A 106 20.42 8.40 8.73
CA ARG A 106 19.82 7.26 8.03
C ARG A 106 19.13 6.32 9.00
N ASP A 107 19.72 6.10 10.17
CA ASP A 107 19.18 5.23 11.21
C ASP A 107 17.91 5.82 11.85
N THR A 108 17.85 7.14 12.10
CA THR A 108 16.57 7.78 12.53
C THR A 108 15.46 7.56 11.52
N ARG A 109 15.76 7.65 10.21
CA ARG A 109 14.78 7.37 9.15
C ARG A 109 14.34 5.92 9.14
N LYS A 110 15.24 4.96 9.39
CA LYS A 110 14.89 3.53 9.50
C LYS A 110 13.96 3.30 10.70
N LEU A 111 14.26 3.86 11.86
CA LEU A 111 13.42 3.78 13.05
C LEU A 111 12.06 4.47 12.85
N ALA A 112 12.02 5.68 12.33
CA ALA A 112 10.77 6.39 12.03
C ALA A 112 9.89 5.63 11.03
N ALA A 113 10.53 4.94 10.11
CA ALA A 113 9.85 4.13 9.09
C ALA A 113 9.19 2.87 9.65
N SER A 114 9.41 2.47 10.94
CA SER A 114 8.65 1.40 11.60
C SER A 114 7.16 1.75 11.66
N GLY A 115 6.86 3.03 11.72
CA GLY A 115 5.49 3.53 11.85
C GLY A 115 5.02 3.65 13.30
N ASP A 116 5.82 3.28 14.28
CA ASP A 116 5.46 3.30 15.71
C ASP A 116 5.75 4.66 16.37
N TYR A 117 6.70 5.42 15.80
CA TYR A 117 7.15 6.69 16.38
C TYR A 117 6.58 7.89 15.63
N SER A 118 6.22 8.95 16.37
CA SER A 118 5.87 10.28 15.86
C SER A 118 7.12 11.09 15.57
N ARG A 119 8.17 10.90 16.39
CA ARG A 119 9.46 11.56 16.26
C ARG A 119 10.59 10.60 16.62
N VAL A 120 11.70 10.71 15.90
CA VAL A 120 12.96 10.02 16.19
C VAL A 120 14.08 11.02 16.01
N ASP A 121 14.76 11.34 17.09
CA ASP A 121 15.95 12.18 17.11
C ASP A 121 17.15 11.39 17.63
N PHE A 122 18.36 11.94 17.54
CA PHE A 122 19.53 11.38 18.16
C PHE A 122 20.41 12.45 18.78
N ARG A 123 21.18 12.04 19.79
CA ARG A 123 22.23 12.83 20.42
C ARG A 123 23.41 11.97 20.83
N LEU A 124 24.57 12.60 20.98
CA LEU A 124 25.72 11.96 21.63
C LEU A 124 25.73 12.35 23.11
N GLU A 125 25.90 11.37 23.97
CA GLU A 125 26.08 11.56 25.40
C GLU A 125 27.43 11.00 25.85
N PRO A 126 28.26 11.80 26.56
CA PRO A 126 29.48 11.30 27.14
C PRO A 126 29.20 10.27 28.23
N SER A 127 29.88 9.14 28.22
CA SER A 127 29.87 8.14 29.29
C SER A 127 31.26 7.77 29.74
N LEU A 128 31.37 7.01 30.82
CA LEU A 128 32.68 6.54 31.34
C LEU A 128 33.40 5.60 30.36
N ALA A 129 32.67 4.94 29.47
CA ALA A 129 33.20 4.01 28.48
C ALA A 129 33.47 4.67 27.11
N GLY A 130 33.14 5.94 26.92
CA GLY A 130 33.19 6.68 25.66
C GLY A 130 31.83 7.29 25.34
N ASP A 131 31.68 7.87 24.17
CA ASP A 131 30.41 8.52 23.76
C ASP A 131 29.37 7.47 23.40
N GLU A 132 28.12 7.67 23.87
CA GLU A 132 26.96 6.85 23.53
C GLU A 132 26.10 7.56 22.50
N LEU A 133 25.65 6.84 21.48
CA LEU A 133 24.64 7.34 20.54
C LEU A 133 23.26 7.01 21.11
N VAL A 134 22.54 8.03 21.57
CA VAL A 134 21.21 7.91 22.14
C VAL A 134 20.18 8.29 21.10
N PHE A 135 19.26 7.37 20.81
CA PHE A 135 18.08 7.65 19.98
C PHE A 135 16.89 8.01 20.87
N ASP A 136 16.36 9.22 20.73
CA ASP A 136 15.17 9.70 21.40
C ASP A 136 13.94 9.34 20.59
N LEU A 137 13.11 8.49 21.14
CA LEU A 137 11.93 7.92 20.49
C LEU A 137 10.66 8.48 21.14
N GLU A 138 9.81 9.09 20.35
CA GLU A 138 8.48 9.51 20.80
C GLU A 138 7.46 8.60 20.13
N GLU A 139 6.85 7.70 20.92
CA GLU A 139 5.81 6.81 20.41
C GLU A 139 4.56 7.60 20.03
N LYS A 140 3.86 7.12 19.00
CA LYS A 140 2.62 7.75 18.56
C LYS A 140 1.55 7.66 19.66
N PRO A 141 0.92 8.77 20.08
CA PRO A 141 -0.06 8.77 21.15
C PRO A 141 -1.33 7.97 20.83
N TRP A 142 -1.61 7.72 19.55
CA TRP A 142 -2.71 6.86 19.08
C TRP A 142 -2.31 5.40 18.86
N GLY A 143 -1.04 5.04 19.04
CA GLY A 143 -0.59 3.66 19.09
C GLY A 143 -0.92 3.01 20.44
N PRO A 144 -0.79 1.69 20.54
CA PRO A 144 -0.44 0.70 19.53
C PRO A 144 -1.64 0.24 18.68
N ASN A 145 -2.82 0.85 18.80
CA ASN A 145 -4.03 0.47 18.08
C ASN A 145 -4.25 1.42 16.90
N TYR A 146 -4.15 0.89 15.68
CA TYR A 146 -4.32 1.66 14.45
C TYR A 146 -5.64 1.30 13.78
N LEU A 147 -6.53 2.28 13.63
CA LEU A 147 -7.79 2.14 12.92
C LEU A 147 -7.70 2.86 11.57
N ARG A 148 -8.10 2.18 10.51
CA ARG A 148 -8.22 2.76 9.16
C ARG A 148 -9.61 2.51 8.63
N ILE A 149 -10.18 3.52 7.99
CA ILE A 149 -11.49 3.46 7.35
C ILE A 149 -11.28 3.72 5.86
N GLY A 150 -11.86 2.88 5.01
CA GLY A 150 -11.88 3.05 3.57
C GLY A 150 -13.30 2.90 3.06
N LEU A 151 -13.65 3.68 2.04
CA LEU A 151 -14.94 3.60 1.36
C LEU A 151 -14.68 3.36 -0.12
N ASP A 152 -15.29 2.30 -0.65
CA ASP A 152 -15.32 2.02 -2.08
C ASP A 152 -16.77 2.18 -2.55
N LEU A 153 -16.98 2.97 -3.58
CA LEU A 153 -18.26 3.16 -4.24
C LEU A 153 -18.08 2.90 -5.73
N SER A 154 -19.00 2.20 -6.33
CA SER A 154 -19.01 2.00 -7.78
C SER A 154 -20.43 2.10 -8.29
N THR A 155 -20.61 2.81 -9.38
CA THR A 155 -21.86 2.78 -10.15
C THR A 155 -21.52 2.84 -11.62
N ASP A 156 -22.36 2.22 -12.44
CA ASP A 156 -22.32 2.29 -13.88
C ASP A 156 -23.68 2.72 -14.42
N ASP A 157 -23.76 2.99 -15.71
CA ASP A 157 -24.97 3.40 -16.40
C ASP A 157 -26.06 2.34 -16.48
N SER A 158 -25.74 1.06 -16.16
CA SER A 158 -26.73 -0.01 -16.03
C SER A 158 -27.48 0.04 -14.68
N GLY A 159 -27.16 1.02 -13.81
CA GLY A 159 -27.72 1.13 -12.47
C GLY A 159 -27.19 0.12 -11.47
N ALA A 160 -26.21 -0.69 -11.86
CA ALA A 160 -25.53 -1.61 -10.95
C ALA A 160 -24.57 -0.84 -10.04
N GLY A 161 -25.08 -0.30 -8.95
CA GLY A 161 -24.31 0.35 -7.91
C GLY A 161 -23.86 -0.62 -6.81
N GLY A 162 -22.74 -0.34 -6.18
CA GLY A 162 -22.27 -1.06 -5.03
C GLY A 162 -21.47 -0.15 -4.09
N PHE A 163 -21.58 -0.41 -2.80
CA PHE A 163 -20.71 0.23 -1.83
C PHE A 163 -19.99 -0.83 -0.99
N GLN A 164 -18.79 -0.51 -0.54
CA GLN A 164 -18.06 -1.27 0.45
C GLN A 164 -17.42 -0.30 1.46
N LEU A 165 -17.76 -0.46 2.71
CA LEU A 165 -17.08 0.17 3.82
C LEU A 165 -16.05 -0.82 4.37
N ARG A 166 -14.79 -0.45 4.39
CA ARG A 166 -13.68 -1.25 4.92
C ARG A 166 -13.17 -0.63 6.22
N LEU A 167 -13.20 -1.40 7.27
CA LEU A 167 -12.62 -1.06 8.57
C LEU A 167 -11.42 -1.98 8.78
N SER A 168 -10.27 -1.41 9.06
CA SER A 168 -9.06 -2.17 9.38
C SER A 168 -8.54 -1.73 10.74
N HIS A 169 -8.36 -2.69 11.63
CA HIS A 169 -7.76 -2.49 12.94
C HIS A 169 -6.47 -3.32 13.01
N ASN A 170 -5.39 -2.68 13.41
CA ASN A 170 -4.12 -3.34 13.65
C ASN A 170 -3.61 -2.91 15.04
N ARG A 171 -3.40 -3.88 15.92
CA ARG A 171 -2.75 -3.69 17.20
C ARG A 171 -1.34 -4.25 17.12
N HIS A 172 -0.35 -3.37 17.30
CA HIS A 172 1.06 -3.70 17.36
C HIS A 172 1.50 -4.04 18.79
N TRP A 173 2.65 -4.63 18.92
CA TRP A 173 3.35 -4.84 20.19
C TRP A 173 2.51 -5.55 21.26
N LEU A 174 1.84 -6.66 20.90
CA LEU A 174 1.16 -7.51 21.88
C LEU A 174 2.13 -8.21 22.83
N ASN A 175 3.38 -8.33 22.42
CA ASN A 175 4.49 -8.81 23.23
C ASN A 175 5.82 -8.21 22.75
N ARG A 176 6.92 -8.48 23.47
CA ARG A 176 8.26 -7.96 23.17
C ARG A 176 8.80 -8.39 21.81
N LEU A 177 8.35 -9.50 21.25
CA LEU A 177 8.70 -9.93 19.91
C LEU A 177 7.93 -9.16 18.82
N GLY A 178 7.11 -8.17 19.18
CA GLY A 178 6.34 -7.37 18.23
C GLY A 178 5.19 -8.14 17.59
N ALA A 179 4.51 -9.00 18.32
CA ALA A 179 3.32 -9.67 17.84
C ALA A 179 2.24 -8.64 17.48
N GLU A 180 1.46 -8.95 16.45
CA GLU A 180 0.39 -8.09 15.95
C GLU A 180 -0.93 -8.83 15.88
N TRP A 181 -2.00 -8.10 16.14
CA TRP A 181 -3.37 -8.56 15.88
C TRP A 181 -4.01 -7.70 14.81
N ARG A 182 -4.19 -8.29 13.64
CA ARG A 182 -4.67 -7.62 12.43
C ARG A 182 -6.11 -8.02 12.15
N ASN A 183 -7.01 -7.05 12.06
CA ASN A 183 -8.42 -7.30 11.80
C ASN A 183 -8.89 -6.46 10.63
N GLN A 184 -9.78 -7.00 9.81
CA GLN A 184 -10.43 -6.30 8.73
C GLN A 184 -11.89 -6.70 8.64
N ALA A 185 -12.78 -5.72 8.66
CA ALA A 185 -14.19 -5.91 8.35
C ALA A 185 -14.53 -5.14 7.08
N THR A 186 -15.24 -5.79 6.17
CA THR A 186 -15.82 -5.16 4.98
C THR A 186 -17.32 -5.32 5.06
N ILE A 187 -18.06 -4.23 4.89
CA ILE A 187 -19.52 -4.17 4.93
C ILE A 187 -20.00 -3.69 3.55
N GLY A 188 -21.10 -4.23 3.04
CA GLY A 188 -21.65 -3.87 1.74
C GLY A 188 -21.85 -5.09 0.85
N ARG A 189 -21.59 -4.96 -0.47
CA ARG A 189 -21.89 -5.99 -1.48
C ARG A 189 -21.27 -7.35 -1.19
N ASN A 190 -20.02 -7.39 -0.72
CA ASN A 190 -19.29 -8.62 -0.40
C ASN A 190 -18.73 -8.54 1.03
N PRO A 191 -19.58 -8.70 2.06
CA PRO A 191 -19.15 -8.60 3.44
C PRO A 191 -18.09 -9.65 3.77
N ARG A 192 -17.08 -9.22 4.51
CA ARG A 192 -15.93 -10.03 4.89
C ARG A 192 -15.48 -9.64 6.30
N LEU A 193 -15.15 -10.62 7.11
CA LEU A 193 -14.48 -10.43 8.39
C LEU A 193 -13.21 -11.28 8.37
N PHE A 194 -12.08 -10.65 8.59
CA PHE A 194 -10.77 -11.28 8.65
C PHE A 194 -10.10 -10.93 9.97
N SER A 195 -9.45 -11.91 10.58
CA SER A 195 -8.64 -11.73 11.78
C SER A 195 -7.38 -12.59 11.68
N GLU A 196 -6.22 -12.01 12.02
CA GLU A 196 -4.93 -12.67 12.00
C GLU A 196 -4.17 -12.30 13.28
N PHE A 197 -3.64 -13.31 13.97
CA PHE A 197 -2.59 -13.13 14.96
C PHE A 197 -1.25 -13.48 14.30
N TYR A 198 -0.38 -12.48 14.23
CA TYR A 198 0.95 -12.56 13.62
C TYR A 198 2.01 -12.52 14.70
N GLN A 199 2.88 -13.53 14.76
CA GLN A 199 3.92 -13.68 15.77
C GLN A 199 5.29 -13.75 15.09
N PRO A 200 6.13 -12.71 15.18
CA PRO A 200 7.54 -12.81 14.86
C PRO A 200 8.24 -13.84 15.79
N LEU A 201 9.18 -14.58 15.24
CA LEU A 201 9.89 -15.65 15.95
C LEU A 201 11.32 -15.27 16.33
N SER A 202 11.81 -14.13 15.83
CA SER A 202 13.15 -13.59 16.10
C SER A 202 13.06 -12.35 16.99
N GLU A 203 14.06 -12.18 17.86
CA GLU A 203 14.24 -10.96 18.65
C GLU A 203 14.81 -9.80 17.84
N SER A 204 15.52 -10.09 16.75
CA SER A 204 16.12 -9.11 15.84
C SER A 204 15.34 -8.99 14.56
N PHE A 205 15.18 -7.78 14.05
CA PHE A 205 14.54 -7.51 12.78
C PHE A 205 15.58 -7.46 11.65
N GLY A 206 15.32 -8.14 10.53
CA GLY A 206 16.20 -8.14 9.36
C GLY A 206 17.36 -9.13 9.43
N SER A 207 17.39 -9.99 10.45
CA SER A 207 18.39 -11.05 10.55
C SER A 207 18.16 -12.17 9.53
N SER A 208 19.21 -12.98 9.26
CA SER A 208 19.07 -14.18 8.42
C SER A 208 18.11 -15.22 9.01
N HIS A 209 17.74 -15.09 10.27
CA HIS A 209 16.85 -15.98 11.03
C HIS A 209 15.45 -15.39 11.21
N ASP A 210 15.14 -14.25 10.60
CA ASP A 210 13.81 -13.66 10.67
C ASP A 210 12.76 -14.61 10.10
N GLY A 211 11.81 -14.94 10.95
CA GLY A 211 10.66 -15.74 10.60
C GLY A 211 9.45 -15.33 11.42
N PHE A 212 8.29 -15.77 11.01
CA PHE A 212 7.07 -15.59 11.77
C PHE A 212 6.14 -16.79 11.64
N ALA A 213 5.24 -16.91 12.60
CA ALA A 213 4.06 -17.76 12.53
C ALA A 213 2.81 -16.88 12.54
N ALA A 214 1.76 -17.30 11.84
CA ALA A 214 0.48 -16.59 11.85
C ALA A 214 -0.69 -17.58 11.84
N VAL A 215 -1.67 -17.30 12.69
CA VAL A 215 -2.98 -17.99 12.68
C VAL A 215 -4.01 -16.96 12.23
N TRP A 216 -4.83 -17.34 11.27
CA TRP A 216 -5.83 -16.44 10.72
C TRP A 216 -7.15 -17.15 10.40
N GLY A 217 -8.21 -16.35 10.37
CA GLY A 217 -9.54 -16.78 9.98
C GLY A 217 -10.27 -15.72 9.18
N GLU A 218 -11.15 -16.17 8.30
CA GLU A 218 -11.93 -15.32 7.42
C GLU A 218 -13.34 -15.85 7.27
N LEU A 219 -14.32 -15.01 7.47
CA LEU A 219 -15.72 -15.21 7.11
C LEU A 219 -16.03 -14.31 5.93
N GLN A 220 -16.56 -14.89 4.85
CA GLN A 220 -16.91 -14.13 3.66
C GLN A 220 -18.27 -14.54 3.13
N ARG A 221 -19.05 -13.54 2.71
CA ARG A 221 -20.21 -13.72 1.84
C ARG A 221 -19.92 -13.02 0.51
N ARG A 222 -20.03 -13.75 -0.60
CA ARG A 222 -19.83 -13.20 -1.94
C ARG A 222 -21.10 -13.43 -2.77
N GLU A 223 -21.53 -12.38 -3.46
CA GLU A 223 -22.57 -12.47 -4.48
C GLU A 223 -21.90 -12.64 -5.84
N GLN A 224 -22.38 -13.61 -6.63
CA GLN A 224 -21.94 -13.85 -7.99
C GLN A 224 -23.13 -13.79 -8.91
N ARG A 225 -23.03 -12.95 -9.93
CA ARG A 225 -24.02 -12.84 -11.01
C ARG A 225 -23.54 -13.66 -12.20
N LEU A 226 -24.43 -14.34 -12.84
CA LEU A 226 -24.19 -15.06 -14.08
C LEU A 226 -24.90 -14.35 -15.21
N PHE A 227 -24.23 -14.23 -16.34
CA PHE A 227 -24.73 -13.54 -17.52
C PHE A 227 -24.74 -14.48 -18.71
N ASP A 228 -25.68 -14.29 -19.61
CA ASP A 228 -25.70 -14.93 -20.92
C ASP A 228 -24.67 -14.25 -21.88
N PRO A 229 -24.43 -14.83 -23.07
CA PRO A 229 -23.55 -14.22 -24.06
C PRO A 229 -23.99 -12.82 -24.55
N ALA A 230 -25.27 -12.47 -24.41
CA ALA A 230 -25.81 -11.16 -24.75
C ALA A 230 -25.60 -10.12 -23.64
N GLY A 231 -25.10 -10.54 -22.46
CA GLY A 231 -24.85 -9.69 -21.31
C GLY A 231 -26.07 -9.47 -20.43
N SER A 232 -27.15 -10.27 -20.58
CA SER A 232 -28.30 -10.26 -19.67
C SER A 232 -28.01 -11.12 -18.45
N GLU A 233 -28.41 -10.66 -17.27
CA GLU A 233 -28.23 -11.40 -16.02
C GLU A 233 -29.23 -12.55 -15.95
N THR A 234 -28.73 -13.79 -15.83
CA THR A 234 -29.55 -15.00 -15.84
C THR A 234 -29.66 -15.66 -14.47
N ALA A 235 -28.72 -15.41 -13.57
CA ALA A 235 -28.80 -15.92 -12.20
C ALA A 235 -27.96 -15.10 -11.21
N GLN A 236 -28.39 -15.12 -9.96
CA GLN A 236 -27.65 -14.63 -8.80
C GLN A 236 -27.42 -15.75 -7.81
N LEU A 237 -26.16 -15.95 -7.46
CA LEU A 237 -25.72 -16.95 -6.49
C LEU A 237 -25.08 -16.24 -5.29
N THR A 238 -25.22 -16.84 -4.12
CA THR A 238 -24.53 -16.39 -2.92
C THR A 238 -23.61 -17.51 -2.43
N ARG A 239 -22.34 -17.18 -2.24
CA ARG A 239 -21.33 -18.03 -1.60
C ARG A 239 -21.07 -17.53 -0.19
N LYS A 240 -21.22 -18.42 0.80
CA LYS A 240 -20.77 -18.21 2.18
C LYS A 240 -19.58 -19.10 2.43
N ALA A 241 -18.48 -18.56 2.93
CA ALA A 241 -17.27 -19.32 3.19
C ALA A 241 -16.68 -18.96 4.56
N LEU A 242 -16.19 -19.99 5.24
CA LEU A 242 -15.29 -19.88 6.38
C LEU A 242 -13.96 -20.45 5.94
N THR A 243 -12.92 -19.62 6.02
CA THR A 243 -11.56 -20.02 5.69
C THR A 243 -10.67 -19.77 6.90
N TRP A 244 -9.72 -20.64 7.15
CA TRP A 244 -8.72 -20.44 8.20
C TRP A 244 -7.41 -21.11 7.80
N GLY A 245 -6.33 -20.68 8.42
CA GLY A 245 -5.02 -21.23 8.16
C GLY A 245 -4.00 -20.96 9.26
N LEU A 246 -2.93 -21.71 9.18
CA LEU A 246 -1.72 -21.56 9.97
C LEU A 246 -0.57 -21.40 8.99
N ASP A 247 0.10 -20.27 9.03
CA ASP A 247 1.21 -19.95 8.14
C ASP A 247 2.52 -19.85 8.94
N PHE A 248 3.60 -20.30 8.32
CA PHE A 248 4.96 -19.95 8.67
C PHE A 248 5.55 -19.16 7.52
N GLY A 249 6.29 -18.12 7.82
CA GLY A 249 6.77 -17.25 6.78
C GLY A 249 8.07 -16.54 7.15
N ARG A 250 8.59 -15.86 6.13
CA ARG A 250 9.77 -15.03 6.25
C ARG A 250 9.49 -13.68 5.62
N PRO A 251 9.68 -12.56 6.34
CA PRO A 251 9.69 -11.24 5.74
C PRO A 251 11.01 -11.04 4.97
N TRP A 252 10.96 -10.30 3.87
CA TRP A 252 12.13 -9.78 3.18
C TRP A 252 12.27 -8.29 3.48
N GLY A 253 12.67 -7.99 4.70
CA GLY A 253 12.71 -6.63 5.22
C GLY A 253 11.32 -5.98 5.13
N ARG A 254 11.24 -4.84 4.41
CA ARG A 254 9.99 -4.09 4.17
C ARG A 254 9.44 -4.32 2.76
N LEU A 255 10.09 -5.13 1.97
CA LEU A 255 9.76 -5.34 0.56
C LEU A 255 8.55 -6.25 0.39
N GLY A 256 8.39 -7.21 1.32
CA GLY A 256 7.32 -8.21 1.23
C GLY A 256 7.55 -9.40 2.14
N GLU A 257 6.80 -10.45 1.90
CA GLU A 257 6.86 -11.68 2.69
C GLU A 257 6.56 -12.93 1.85
N LEU A 258 7.16 -14.04 2.29
CA LEU A 258 6.85 -15.38 1.82
C LEU A 258 6.12 -16.13 2.93
N ARG A 259 5.01 -16.78 2.63
CA ARG A 259 4.25 -17.63 3.55
C ARG A 259 4.04 -19.02 2.98
N LEU A 260 4.25 -20.02 3.79
CA LEU A 260 3.85 -21.41 3.53
C LEU A 260 2.98 -21.89 4.69
N GLY A 261 1.83 -22.46 4.42
CA GLY A 261 0.95 -22.83 5.50
C GLY A 261 -0.07 -23.89 5.17
N LEU A 262 -0.78 -24.33 6.21
CA LEU A 262 -1.96 -25.17 6.12
C LEU A 262 -3.18 -24.27 5.90
N TRP A 263 -4.10 -24.72 5.08
CA TRP A 263 -5.26 -23.96 4.68
C TRP A 263 -6.50 -24.84 4.61
N GLN A 264 -7.60 -24.37 5.12
CA GLN A 264 -8.89 -25.01 4.99
C GLN A 264 -9.98 -23.99 4.69
N GLU A 265 -10.80 -24.29 3.71
CA GLU A 265 -11.99 -23.55 3.36
C GLU A 265 -13.21 -24.47 3.49
N THR A 266 -14.26 -23.95 4.10
CA THR A 266 -15.59 -24.57 4.10
C THR A 266 -16.55 -23.59 3.47
N ALA A 267 -17.16 -23.97 2.36
CA ALA A 267 -18.02 -23.08 1.59
C ALA A 267 -19.38 -23.73 1.29
N ARG A 268 -20.38 -22.88 1.14
CA ARG A 268 -21.73 -23.27 0.70
C ARG A 268 -22.26 -22.26 -0.29
N TRP A 269 -22.80 -22.76 -1.40
CA TRP A 269 -23.49 -21.98 -2.39
C TRP A 269 -25.00 -22.06 -2.21
N SER A 270 -25.68 -20.95 -2.44
CA SER A 270 -27.14 -20.89 -2.45
C SER A 270 -27.62 -20.07 -3.63
N LYS A 271 -28.72 -20.47 -4.22
CA LYS A 271 -29.41 -19.72 -5.27
C LYS A 271 -30.19 -18.58 -4.62
N ARG A 272 -30.11 -17.40 -5.21
CA ARG A 272 -30.93 -16.24 -4.84
C ARG A 272 -32.03 -16.02 -5.86
N ILE A 273 -31.67 -15.88 -7.13
CA ILE A 273 -32.56 -15.75 -8.28
C ILE A 273 -31.94 -16.57 -9.41
N SER A 274 -32.74 -17.24 -10.22
CA SER A 274 -32.26 -17.94 -11.42
C SER A 274 -33.37 -18.12 -12.42
N GLU A 275 -33.10 -17.72 -13.65
CA GLU A 275 -33.94 -17.97 -14.84
C GLU A 275 -33.48 -19.24 -15.57
N ILE A 276 -32.31 -19.79 -15.20
CA ILE A 276 -31.74 -21.01 -15.78
C ILE A 276 -31.79 -22.16 -14.80
N GLU A 277 -31.86 -23.40 -15.30
CA GLU A 277 -31.68 -24.58 -14.49
C GLU A 277 -30.24 -24.69 -13.99
N LEU A 278 -30.07 -24.69 -12.68
CA LEU A 278 -28.79 -24.87 -12.02
C LEU A 278 -28.68 -26.30 -11.45
N PRO A 279 -27.47 -26.90 -11.43
CA PRO A 279 -27.25 -28.21 -10.84
C PRO A 279 -27.59 -28.22 -9.35
N GLU A 280 -28.85 -28.60 -8.99
CA GLU A 280 -29.32 -28.59 -7.60
C GLU A 280 -28.50 -29.49 -6.69
N ALA A 281 -27.94 -30.58 -7.23
CA ALA A 281 -27.08 -31.49 -6.49
C ALA A 281 -25.83 -30.84 -5.86
N ARG A 282 -25.45 -29.64 -6.29
CA ARG A 282 -24.30 -28.93 -5.77
C ARG A 282 -24.64 -27.67 -4.97
N LEU A 283 -25.85 -27.16 -5.14
CA LEU A 283 -26.34 -26.05 -4.35
C LEU A 283 -26.77 -26.52 -2.96
N GLY A 284 -26.42 -25.76 -1.94
CA GLY A 284 -26.78 -26.08 -0.56
C GLY A 284 -25.87 -27.10 0.16
N GLN A 285 -24.98 -27.80 -0.56
CA GLN A 285 -24.02 -28.70 0.06
C GLN A 285 -22.80 -27.94 0.63
N LEU A 286 -22.28 -28.47 1.76
CA LEU A 286 -21.02 -27.97 2.35
C LEU A 286 -19.85 -28.59 1.58
N GLN A 287 -19.03 -27.72 1.01
CA GLN A 287 -17.82 -28.09 0.32
C GLN A 287 -16.64 -27.75 1.21
N ARG A 288 -15.73 -28.70 1.39
CA ARG A 288 -14.50 -28.49 2.15
C ARG A 288 -13.31 -28.69 1.24
N LEU A 289 -12.45 -27.69 1.20
CA LEU A 289 -11.15 -27.74 0.55
C LEU A 289 -10.08 -27.54 1.64
N ARG A 290 -9.14 -28.46 1.71
CA ARG A 290 -8.03 -28.41 2.68
C ARG A 290 -6.72 -28.79 2.01
N GLY A 291 -5.65 -28.15 2.39
CA GLY A 291 -4.34 -28.42 1.78
C GLY A 291 -3.26 -27.47 2.27
N VAL A 292 -2.27 -27.31 1.44
CA VAL A 292 -1.16 -26.38 1.65
C VAL A 292 -1.35 -25.14 0.78
N ARG A 293 -0.92 -24.00 1.31
CA ARG A 293 -0.91 -22.70 0.63
C ARG A 293 0.49 -22.13 0.63
N LEU A 294 0.94 -21.69 -0.55
CA LEU A 294 2.10 -20.84 -0.72
C LEU A 294 1.60 -19.44 -1.08
N ARG A 295 2.13 -18.41 -0.42
CA ARG A 295 1.83 -17.01 -0.73
C ARG A 295 3.11 -16.19 -0.75
N VAL A 296 3.25 -15.38 -1.78
CA VAL A 296 4.34 -14.42 -1.95
C VAL A 296 3.71 -13.06 -2.20
N ASP A 297 4.05 -12.10 -1.37
CA ASP A 297 3.58 -10.73 -1.49
C ASP A 297 4.79 -9.79 -1.47
N PHE A 298 4.94 -8.99 -2.52
CA PHE A 298 5.87 -7.88 -2.60
C PHE A 298 5.13 -6.61 -2.97
N ASP A 299 5.37 -5.52 -2.27
CA ASP A 299 4.78 -4.22 -2.56
C ASP A 299 5.80 -3.10 -2.31
N GLN A 300 6.25 -2.48 -3.37
CA GLN A 300 7.18 -1.34 -3.37
C GLN A 300 6.60 -0.14 -4.11
N LEU A 301 5.29 -0.10 -4.28
CA LEU A 301 4.65 1.08 -4.83
C LEU A 301 4.78 2.25 -3.85
N ASP A 302 5.19 3.41 -4.36
CA ASP A 302 5.40 4.63 -3.58
C ASP A 302 4.11 5.19 -2.98
N ALA A 303 2.96 4.92 -3.60
CA ALA A 303 1.66 5.35 -3.13
C ALA A 303 0.58 4.28 -3.37
N ALA A 304 -0.41 4.30 -2.49
CA ALA A 304 -1.57 3.42 -2.59
C ALA A 304 -2.56 3.84 -3.68
N SER A 305 -2.66 5.16 -3.95
CA SER A 305 -3.51 5.77 -4.97
C SER A 305 -2.63 6.52 -5.95
N PHE A 306 -2.89 6.38 -7.23
CA PHE A 306 -2.08 6.98 -8.30
C PHE A 306 -0.56 6.84 -8.09
N PRO A 307 -0.03 5.60 -7.92
CA PRO A 307 1.40 5.39 -7.70
C PRO A 307 2.21 5.94 -8.88
N ARG A 308 3.41 6.43 -8.59
CA ARG A 308 4.30 7.04 -9.57
C ARG A 308 5.54 6.21 -9.87
N ASP A 309 5.93 5.37 -8.92
CA ASP A 309 7.08 4.48 -9.07
C ASP A 309 6.91 3.19 -8.28
N GLY A 310 7.59 2.16 -8.71
CA GLY A 310 7.67 0.91 -7.99
C GLY A 310 6.97 -0.26 -8.67
N TRP A 311 6.91 -1.35 -7.93
CA TRP A 311 6.31 -2.59 -8.40
C TRP A 311 5.63 -3.34 -7.27
N ARG A 312 4.64 -4.16 -7.64
CA ARG A 312 3.94 -5.07 -6.73
C ARG A 312 3.84 -6.44 -7.40
N LEU A 313 4.07 -7.48 -6.63
CA LEU A 313 3.89 -8.87 -7.05
C LEU A 313 3.12 -9.61 -5.97
N ASN A 314 2.04 -10.27 -6.35
CA ASN A 314 1.31 -11.19 -5.50
C ASN A 314 1.20 -12.55 -6.21
N LEU A 315 1.56 -13.61 -5.52
CA LEU A 315 1.42 -14.98 -5.99
C LEU A 315 0.77 -15.80 -4.87
N THR A 316 -0.27 -16.56 -5.21
CA THR A 316 -0.91 -17.51 -4.30
C THR A 316 -1.09 -18.84 -5.02
N GLY A 317 -0.54 -19.89 -4.43
CA GLY A 317 -0.72 -21.27 -4.86
C GLY A 317 -1.38 -22.08 -3.75
N ILE A 318 -2.38 -22.88 -4.09
CA ILE A 318 -3.07 -23.79 -3.17
C ILE A 318 -3.10 -25.16 -3.83
N SER A 319 -2.69 -26.19 -3.08
CA SER A 319 -2.81 -27.59 -3.49
C SER A 319 -3.40 -28.41 -2.35
N GLY A 320 -4.45 -29.18 -2.62
CA GLY A 320 -5.14 -29.88 -1.57
C GLY A 320 -6.17 -30.88 -2.05
N ARG A 321 -7.09 -31.25 -1.16
CA ARG A 321 -8.20 -32.17 -1.44
C ARG A 321 -9.52 -31.45 -1.20
N GLN A 322 -10.46 -31.65 -2.12
CA GLN A 322 -11.82 -31.14 -2.03
C GLN A 322 -12.80 -32.31 -1.80
N THR A 323 -13.79 -32.09 -0.93
CA THR A 323 -14.86 -33.08 -0.71
C THR A 323 -15.62 -33.34 -2.02
N GLY A 324 -15.78 -34.60 -2.38
CA GLY A 324 -16.48 -34.99 -3.60
C GLY A 324 -15.65 -34.99 -4.87
N LEU A 325 -14.34 -34.66 -4.76
CA LEU A 325 -13.37 -34.78 -5.86
C LEU A 325 -12.44 -35.96 -5.63
N ALA A 326 -12.23 -36.76 -6.70
CA ALA A 326 -11.23 -37.82 -6.70
C ALA A 326 -9.81 -37.24 -6.82
N ASP A 327 -9.64 -36.20 -7.62
CA ASP A 327 -8.36 -35.57 -7.92
C ASP A 327 -8.00 -34.44 -6.95
N ARG A 328 -6.74 -34.02 -7.00
CA ARG A 328 -6.25 -32.84 -6.28
C ARG A 328 -6.91 -31.57 -6.79
N ALA A 329 -7.37 -30.76 -5.86
CA ALA A 329 -7.79 -29.40 -6.12
C ALA A 329 -6.57 -28.48 -6.13
N GLU A 330 -6.42 -27.70 -7.18
CA GLU A 330 -5.32 -26.74 -7.33
C GLU A 330 -5.88 -25.36 -7.66
N ARG A 331 -5.33 -24.33 -7.04
CA ARG A 331 -5.55 -22.92 -7.40
C ARG A 331 -4.21 -22.23 -7.54
N LEU A 332 -4.08 -21.42 -8.58
CA LEU A 332 -2.93 -20.55 -8.80
C LEU A 332 -3.45 -19.18 -9.18
N GLU A 333 -3.00 -18.17 -8.47
CA GLU A 333 -3.32 -16.77 -8.72
C GLU A 333 -2.03 -15.97 -8.72
N ALA A 334 -1.85 -15.11 -9.72
CA ALA A 334 -0.71 -14.24 -9.86
C ALA A 334 -1.18 -12.85 -10.30
N SER A 335 -0.61 -11.82 -9.71
CA SER A 335 -0.74 -10.45 -10.20
C SER A 335 0.58 -9.72 -10.08
N ALA A 336 0.90 -8.93 -11.11
CA ALA A 336 2.07 -8.08 -11.14
C ALA A 336 1.65 -6.67 -11.56
N THR A 337 2.23 -5.67 -10.92
CA THR A 337 2.06 -4.26 -11.27
C THR A 337 3.42 -3.61 -11.33
N HIS A 338 3.68 -2.83 -12.37
CA HIS A 338 4.87 -2.01 -12.50
C HIS A 338 4.47 -0.59 -12.88
N VAL A 339 5.02 0.38 -12.19
CA VAL A 339 4.69 1.80 -12.38
C VAL A 339 5.97 2.60 -12.55
N LYS A 340 5.96 3.49 -13.53
CA LYS A 340 7.05 4.43 -13.77
C LYS A 340 6.53 5.78 -14.23
N SER A 341 7.08 6.85 -13.67
CA SER A 341 6.76 8.22 -14.04
C SER A 341 7.93 8.91 -14.74
N TRP A 342 7.58 9.79 -15.68
CA TRP A 342 8.47 10.72 -16.36
C TRP A 342 7.83 12.12 -16.30
N GLY A 343 8.36 12.98 -15.43
CA GLY A 343 7.76 14.28 -15.17
C GLY A 343 6.33 14.13 -14.59
N LEU A 344 5.35 14.66 -15.30
CA LEU A 344 3.94 14.61 -14.90
C LEU A 344 3.21 13.35 -15.42
N ALA A 345 3.80 12.64 -16.38
CA ALA A 345 3.23 11.46 -16.99
C ALA A 345 3.63 10.20 -16.21
N THR A 346 2.70 9.27 -16.05
CA THR A 346 2.92 7.98 -15.40
C THR A 346 2.35 6.87 -16.26
N LEU A 347 3.08 5.77 -16.40
CA LEU A 347 2.63 4.52 -17.00
C LEU A 347 2.52 3.46 -15.90
N ASN A 348 1.37 2.81 -15.82
CA ASN A 348 1.07 1.72 -14.91
C ASN A 348 0.70 0.48 -15.72
N LEU A 349 1.54 -0.53 -15.66
CA LEU A 349 1.34 -1.82 -16.31
C LEU A 349 0.89 -2.84 -15.26
N GLN A 350 -0.17 -3.56 -15.55
CA GLN A 350 -0.69 -4.61 -14.70
C GLN A 350 -0.96 -5.89 -15.50
N ALA A 351 -0.58 -7.02 -14.92
CA ALA A 351 -0.97 -8.34 -15.38
C ALA A 351 -1.62 -9.11 -14.23
N ARG A 352 -2.70 -9.81 -14.51
CA ARG A 352 -3.37 -10.71 -13.57
C ARG A 352 -3.71 -12.00 -14.28
N ALA A 353 -3.30 -13.13 -13.70
CA ALA A 353 -3.62 -14.46 -14.19
C ALA A 353 -4.10 -15.33 -13.03
N ALA A 354 -5.10 -16.15 -13.27
CA ALA A 354 -5.61 -17.07 -12.28
C ALA A 354 -6.14 -18.34 -12.94
N ARG A 355 -6.01 -19.47 -12.26
CA ARG A 355 -6.63 -20.73 -12.68
C ARG A 355 -6.98 -21.59 -11.48
N THR A 356 -8.04 -22.38 -11.63
CA THR A 356 -8.38 -23.41 -10.67
C THR A 356 -8.70 -24.73 -11.39
N ARG A 357 -8.21 -25.82 -10.82
CA ARG A 357 -8.61 -27.21 -11.14
C ARG A 357 -9.50 -27.81 -10.05
N ALA A 358 -9.80 -27.06 -9.00
CA ALA A 358 -10.94 -27.39 -8.17
C ALA A 358 -12.15 -27.40 -9.09
N GLN A 359 -12.88 -28.51 -9.22
CA GLN A 359 -14.09 -28.49 -10.02
C GLN A 359 -14.94 -27.33 -9.50
N ALA A 360 -15.26 -26.43 -10.40
CA ALA A 360 -16.16 -25.36 -10.08
C ALA A 360 -17.48 -26.01 -9.70
N ASP A 361 -17.74 -25.87 -8.44
CA ASP A 361 -18.92 -26.46 -7.84
C ASP A 361 -20.18 -25.70 -8.24
N VAL A 362 -20.01 -24.65 -9.08
CA VAL A 362 -21.07 -23.74 -9.49
C VAL A 362 -20.85 -23.30 -10.94
N PRO A 363 -21.92 -23.17 -11.73
CA PRO A 363 -21.85 -22.53 -13.03
C PRO A 363 -21.14 -21.17 -12.94
N GLY A 364 -20.20 -20.93 -13.84
CA GLY A 364 -19.48 -19.68 -13.96
C GLY A 364 -18.09 -19.61 -13.29
N GLY A 365 -17.74 -20.53 -12.38
CA GLY A 365 -16.40 -20.55 -11.74
C GLY A 365 -16.12 -19.35 -10.82
N PRO A 366 -14.94 -19.33 -10.12
CA PRO A 366 -14.65 -18.35 -9.08
C PRO A 366 -14.09 -17.03 -9.59
N TYR A 367 -13.62 -16.95 -10.84
CA TYR A 367 -12.97 -15.75 -11.37
C TYR A 367 -13.91 -14.97 -12.26
N THR A 368 -13.87 -13.64 -12.14
CA THR A 368 -14.73 -12.73 -12.89
C THR A 368 -13.92 -11.59 -13.50
N LEU A 369 -14.39 -11.08 -14.65
CA LEU A 369 -13.97 -9.83 -15.28
C LEU A 369 -15.17 -9.03 -15.74
N GLY A 370 -14.98 -7.73 -15.83
CA GLY A 370 -15.94 -6.72 -16.26
C GLY A 370 -15.96 -5.54 -15.31
N GLY A 371 -16.22 -4.35 -15.85
CA GLY A 371 -16.24 -3.08 -15.13
C GLY A 371 -15.00 -2.23 -15.38
N PHE A 372 -14.94 -1.09 -14.69
CA PHE A 372 -13.88 -0.09 -14.88
C PHE A 372 -12.48 -0.67 -14.68
N GLN A 373 -11.64 -0.52 -15.70
CA GLN A 373 -10.27 -1.05 -15.76
C GLN A 373 -10.14 -2.58 -15.60
N GLN A 374 -11.24 -3.32 -15.79
CA GLN A 374 -11.31 -4.78 -15.82
C GLN A 374 -12.11 -5.27 -17.03
N LEU A 375 -11.79 -4.81 -18.23
CA LEU A 375 -12.53 -4.81 -19.47
C LEU A 375 -13.66 -3.78 -19.43
N SER A 376 -13.23 -2.52 -19.41
CA SER A 376 -14.11 -1.33 -19.42
C SER A 376 -15.09 -1.38 -20.59
N GLY A 377 -16.37 -1.13 -20.33
CA GLY A 377 -17.48 -1.29 -21.30
C GLY A 377 -18.32 -2.53 -21.05
N LEU A 378 -17.81 -3.53 -20.32
CA LEU A 378 -18.61 -4.65 -19.80
C LEU A 378 -19.21 -4.28 -18.43
N ARG A 379 -20.33 -4.91 -18.07
CA ARG A 379 -20.90 -4.82 -16.73
C ARG A 379 -19.96 -5.44 -15.70
N THR A 380 -20.01 -4.96 -14.48
CA THR A 380 -19.20 -5.50 -13.39
C THR A 380 -19.44 -7.00 -13.20
N ASP A 381 -18.35 -7.81 -13.21
CA ASP A 381 -18.36 -9.28 -13.10
C ASP A 381 -19.11 -10.00 -14.24
N GLN A 382 -19.27 -9.39 -15.42
CA GLN A 382 -20.02 -9.97 -16.53
C GLN A 382 -19.47 -11.28 -17.07
N LEU A 383 -18.14 -11.41 -17.11
CA LEU A 383 -17.48 -12.66 -17.49
C LEU A 383 -17.12 -13.45 -16.26
N SER A 384 -17.35 -14.77 -16.29
CA SER A 384 -17.01 -15.65 -15.17
C SER A 384 -16.46 -17.00 -15.66
N GLY A 385 -15.54 -17.62 -14.89
CA GLY A 385 -14.93 -18.90 -15.25
C GLY A 385 -13.89 -19.41 -14.27
N ASN A 386 -13.18 -20.47 -14.68
CA ASN A 386 -12.17 -21.19 -13.90
C ASN A 386 -10.74 -20.76 -14.20
N ALA A 387 -10.54 -19.97 -15.24
CA ALA A 387 -9.27 -19.34 -15.55
C ALA A 387 -9.49 -17.91 -16.01
N LEU A 388 -8.55 -17.03 -15.72
CA LEU A 388 -8.58 -15.61 -16.01
C LEU A 388 -7.22 -15.14 -16.49
N LEU A 389 -7.20 -14.28 -17.49
CA LEU A 389 -6.05 -13.46 -17.84
C LEU A 389 -6.53 -12.04 -18.11
N LEU A 390 -5.88 -11.06 -17.47
CA LEU A 390 -6.07 -9.63 -17.71
C LEU A 390 -4.72 -8.95 -17.82
N LEU A 391 -4.52 -8.21 -18.90
CA LEU A 391 -3.39 -7.32 -19.13
C LEU A 391 -3.95 -5.90 -19.23
N ARG A 392 -3.35 -4.96 -18.51
CA ARG A 392 -3.76 -3.56 -18.50
C ARG A 392 -2.56 -2.64 -18.59
N ALA A 393 -2.63 -1.65 -19.48
CA ALA A 393 -1.72 -0.52 -19.52
C ALA A 393 -2.54 0.76 -19.27
N SER A 394 -2.23 1.49 -18.22
CA SER A 394 -2.88 2.77 -17.90
C SER A 394 -1.85 3.88 -17.91
N ALA A 395 -2.11 4.93 -18.68
CA ALA A 395 -1.31 6.15 -18.70
C ALA A 395 -2.11 7.28 -18.05
N TYR A 396 -1.50 8.03 -17.14
CA TYR A 396 -2.14 9.18 -16.51
C TYR A 396 -1.17 10.33 -16.26
N TRP A 397 -1.71 11.55 -16.30
CA TRP A 397 -1.00 12.80 -16.11
C TRP A 397 -1.54 13.51 -14.89
N ARG A 398 -0.65 14.01 -14.05
CA ARG A 398 -1.01 14.88 -12.94
C ARG A 398 -1.32 16.28 -13.47
N LEU A 399 -2.56 16.75 -13.28
CA LEU A 399 -3.07 18.01 -13.80
C LEU A 399 -2.80 19.20 -12.87
N SER A 400 -2.72 18.96 -11.55
CA SER A 400 -2.53 20.02 -10.57
C SER A 400 -1.28 19.79 -9.73
N GLN A 401 -0.48 20.83 -9.53
CA GLN A 401 0.70 20.80 -8.67
C GLN A 401 0.38 21.23 -7.23
N HIS A 402 -0.65 22.04 -7.03
CA HIS A 402 -1.06 22.59 -5.72
C HIS A 402 -2.56 22.41 -5.50
N PRO A 403 -3.02 21.20 -5.19
CA PRO A 403 -4.44 20.94 -4.98
C PRO A 403 -4.89 21.46 -3.61
N VAL A 404 -6.02 22.18 -3.56
CA VAL A 404 -6.57 22.73 -2.31
C VAL A 404 -7.42 21.72 -1.54
N LEU A 405 -8.17 20.85 -2.24
CA LEU A 405 -9.12 19.90 -1.64
C LEU A 405 -8.74 18.43 -1.85
N THR A 406 -7.74 18.16 -2.66
CA THR A 406 -7.29 16.81 -3.02
C THR A 406 -5.77 16.75 -2.97
N ARG A 407 -5.20 15.55 -2.95
CA ARG A 407 -3.74 15.36 -3.08
C ARG A 407 -3.26 15.49 -4.52
N GLY A 408 -4.17 15.48 -5.49
CA GLY A 408 -3.89 15.65 -6.91
C GLY A 408 -5.10 15.38 -7.79
N TRP A 409 -5.14 16.05 -8.95
CA TRP A 409 -6.04 15.76 -10.05
C TRP A 409 -5.27 15.08 -11.17
N PHE A 410 -5.90 14.12 -11.82
CA PHE A 410 -5.30 13.30 -12.87
C PHE A 410 -6.26 13.16 -14.05
N ALA A 411 -5.71 13.13 -15.25
CA ALA A 411 -6.43 12.63 -16.43
C ALA A 411 -5.67 11.43 -16.98
N GLY A 412 -6.37 10.45 -17.50
CA GLY A 412 -5.71 9.25 -17.99
C GLY A 412 -6.58 8.42 -18.90
N ALA A 413 -5.93 7.39 -19.45
CA ALA A 413 -6.56 6.38 -20.28
C ALA A 413 -6.00 4.99 -19.93
N SER A 414 -6.78 3.95 -20.19
CA SER A 414 -6.35 2.56 -20.12
C SER A 414 -6.59 1.83 -21.42
N LEU A 415 -5.71 0.86 -21.69
CA LEU A 415 -5.90 -0.20 -22.67
C LEU A 415 -5.90 -1.52 -21.89
N GLU A 416 -6.85 -2.36 -22.21
CA GLU A 416 -7.11 -3.59 -21.49
C GLU A 416 -7.28 -4.74 -22.46
N ALA A 417 -6.70 -5.89 -22.15
CA ALA A 417 -6.88 -7.12 -22.90
C ALA A 417 -7.07 -8.27 -21.90
N GLY A 418 -8.15 -9.02 -22.02
CA GLY A 418 -8.43 -10.09 -21.06
C GLY A 418 -9.55 -11.01 -21.49
N ASN A 419 -9.66 -12.09 -20.79
CA ASN A 419 -10.77 -13.04 -20.92
C ASN A 419 -10.86 -13.94 -19.68
N VAL A 420 -11.99 -14.64 -19.59
CA VAL A 420 -12.25 -15.68 -18.59
C VAL A 420 -12.68 -16.95 -19.33
N TRP A 421 -12.14 -18.10 -18.92
CA TRP A 421 -12.43 -19.40 -19.53
C TRP A 421 -13.03 -20.36 -18.50
N LEU A 422 -14.01 -21.13 -18.92
CA LEU A 422 -14.56 -22.23 -18.12
C LEU A 422 -13.56 -23.39 -17.99
N GLU A 423 -12.83 -23.68 -19.08
CA GLU A 423 -11.78 -24.71 -19.11
C GLU A 423 -10.42 -24.09 -18.78
N PRO A 424 -9.77 -24.49 -17.66
CA PRO A 424 -8.50 -23.90 -17.25
C PRO A 424 -7.35 -24.09 -18.25
N GLY A 425 -7.43 -25.12 -19.10
CA GLY A 425 -6.43 -25.43 -20.12
C GLY A 425 -6.46 -24.46 -21.32
N ARG A 426 -7.50 -23.67 -21.47
CA ARG A 426 -7.65 -22.69 -22.56
C ARG A 426 -7.04 -21.33 -22.26
N ILE A 427 -6.48 -21.10 -21.07
CA ILE A 427 -5.84 -19.82 -20.74
C ILE A 427 -4.70 -19.52 -21.74
N GLY A 428 -4.73 -18.35 -22.36
CA GLY A 428 -3.73 -17.96 -23.36
C GLY A 428 -3.98 -16.56 -23.89
N LEU A 429 -3.12 -16.13 -24.82
CA LEU A 429 -3.21 -14.82 -25.47
C LEU A 429 -4.22 -14.79 -26.64
N HIS A 430 -4.69 -15.97 -27.07
CA HIS A 430 -5.71 -16.06 -28.12
C HIS A 430 -7.11 -15.90 -27.54
N GLY A 431 -7.96 -15.17 -28.25
CA GLY A 431 -9.35 -14.94 -27.84
C GLY A 431 -9.51 -13.94 -26.71
N LEU A 432 -8.50 -13.09 -26.48
CA LEU A 432 -8.64 -11.97 -25.56
C LEU A 432 -9.61 -10.93 -26.13
N ARG A 433 -10.47 -10.41 -25.28
CA ARG A 433 -11.28 -9.22 -25.55
C ARG A 433 -10.44 -8.00 -25.30
N SER A 434 -10.61 -6.97 -26.13
CA SER A 434 -9.93 -5.69 -25.97
C SER A 434 -10.92 -4.64 -25.46
N ALA A 435 -10.47 -3.84 -24.53
CA ALA A 435 -11.26 -2.75 -23.96
C ALA A 435 -10.35 -1.55 -23.66
N GLY A 436 -10.95 -0.43 -23.40
CA GLY A 436 -10.23 0.76 -22.98
C GLY A 436 -11.12 1.74 -22.25
N SER A 437 -10.52 2.65 -21.54
CA SER A 437 -11.23 3.74 -20.88
C SER A 437 -10.43 5.04 -20.94
N VAL A 438 -11.17 6.15 -20.81
CA VAL A 438 -10.61 7.47 -20.49
C VAL A 438 -11.22 7.92 -19.17
N PHE A 439 -10.43 8.58 -18.34
CA PHE A 439 -10.88 8.96 -17.00
C PHE A 439 -10.31 10.28 -16.51
N LEU A 440 -11.07 10.93 -15.65
CA LEU A 440 -10.61 11.96 -14.73
C LEU A 440 -10.53 11.34 -13.34
N GLY A 441 -9.45 11.59 -12.64
CA GLY A 441 -9.20 11.06 -11.31
C GLY A 441 -8.85 12.15 -10.31
N ALA A 442 -9.23 11.94 -9.05
CA ALA A 442 -8.84 12.79 -7.93
C ALA A 442 -8.35 11.91 -6.78
N ASP A 443 -7.17 12.21 -6.24
CA ASP A 443 -6.68 11.56 -5.02
C ASP A 443 -7.25 12.30 -3.81
N THR A 444 -8.26 11.71 -3.18
CA THR A 444 -8.98 12.32 -2.05
C THR A 444 -8.58 11.68 -0.72
N GLY A 445 -8.93 12.34 0.39
CA GLY A 445 -8.67 11.81 1.74
C GLY A 445 -9.40 10.50 2.07
N ILE A 446 -10.47 10.16 1.33
CA ILE A 446 -11.26 8.93 1.51
C ILE A 446 -10.95 7.86 0.47
N GLY A 447 -10.08 8.16 -0.51
CA GLY A 447 -9.66 7.26 -1.59
C GLY A 447 -9.63 7.94 -2.95
N PRO A 448 -9.09 7.26 -3.98
CA PRO A 448 -9.09 7.79 -5.34
C PRO A 448 -10.50 7.77 -5.93
N LEU A 449 -10.94 8.90 -6.48
CA LEU A 449 -12.22 9.07 -7.17
C LEU A 449 -11.97 9.11 -8.67
N TYR A 450 -12.81 8.40 -9.45
CA TYR A 450 -12.75 8.38 -10.91
C TYR A 450 -14.10 8.66 -11.52
N LEU A 451 -14.11 9.50 -12.56
CA LEU A 451 -15.19 9.62 -13.53
C LEU A 451 -14.63 9.10 -14.86
N ALA A 452 -15.25 8.07 -15.44
CA ALA A 452 -14.66 7.38 -16.58
C ALA A 452 -15.71 7.00 -17.64
N LEU A 453 -15.23 6.91 -18.88
CA LEU A 453 -15.94 6.35 -20.01
C LEU A 453 -15.15 5.13 -20.49
N GLY A 454 -15.83 3.99 -20.67
CA GLY A 454 -15.22 2.76 -21.14
C GLY A 454 -15.92 2.20 -22.36
N ALA A 455 -15.15 1.49 -23.18
CA ALA A 455 -15.64 0.78 -24.34
C ALA A 455 -14.90 -0.56 -24.53
N GLU A 456 -15.63 -1.57 -25.00
CA GLU A 456 -15.14 -2.91 -25.28
C GLU A 456 -15.36 -3.25 -26.76
N SER A 457 -14.49 -4.08 -27.33
CA SER A 457 -14.47 -4.45 -28.76
C SER A 457 -15.75 -5.12 -29.28
N GLY A 458 -16.54 -5.75 -28.40
CA GLY A 458 -17.88 -6.30 -28.72
C GLY A 458 -19.00 -5.28 -28.75
N GLY A 459 -18.70 -3.97 -28.60
CA GLY A 459 -19.69 -2.89 -28.68
C GLY A 459 -20.20 -2.42 -27.31
N GLY A 460 -19.77 -3.03 -26.21
CA GLY A 460 -20.11 -2.60 -24.86
C GLY A 460 -19.54 -1.21 -24.56
N ARG A 461 -20.36 -0.35 -23.95
CA ARG A 461 -19.97 1.00 -23.50
C ARG A 461 -20.56 1.24 -22.13
N ALA A 462 -19.82 1.96 -21.28
CA ALA A 462 -20.30 2.29 -19.94
C ALA A 462 -19.68 3.60 -19.43
N VAL A 463 -20.41 4.28 -18.59
CA VAL A 463 -19.98 5.43 -17.81
C VAL A 463 -19.80 4.96 -16.38
N TYR A 464 -18.69 5.33 -15.75
CA TYR A 464 -18.37 4.92 -14.39
C TYR A 464 -18.16 6.11 -13.48
N LEU A 465 -18.75 6.06 -12.29
CA LEU A 465 -18.31 6.82 -11.13
C LEU A 465 -17.78 5.82 -10.11
N PHE A 466 -16.51 5.92 -9.80
CA PHE A 466 -15.81 4.94 -8.97
C PHE A 466 -15.00 5.64 -7.89
N LEU A 467 -15.22 5.32 -6.63
CA LEU A 467 -14.40 5.70 -5.49
C LEU A 467 -13.73 4.44 -4.97
N GLY A 468 -12.42 4.45 -4.83
CA GLY A 468 -11.64 3.28 -4.43
C GLY A 468 -10.60 2.90 -5.47
N ARG A 469 -10.04 1.68 -5.36
CA ARG A 469 -9.06 1.16 -6.32
C ARG A 469 -9.73 0.23 -7.31
N PRO A 470 -9.65 0.50 -8.62
CA PRO A 470 -10.22 -0.34 -9.68
C PRO A 470 -9.49 -1.67 -9.86
#